data_a7d290b270ba184ccbcc5d5a80f8c52a
#
_entry.id   a7d290b270ba184ccbcc5d5a80f8c52a
#
_cell.length_a   1.000
_cell.length_b   1.000
_cell.length_c   1.000
_cell.angle_alpha   90.00
_cell.angle_beta   90.00
_cell.angle_gamma   90.00
#
_symmetry.space_group_name_H-M   'P 1'
#
loop_
_entity.id
_entity.type
_entity.pdbx_description
1 polymer ?
#
loop_
_entity_poly.entity_id
_entity_poly.type
_entity_poly.pdbx_seq_one_letter_code
_entity_poly.pdbx_strand_id
1 'polypeptide(L)'
;LNLQKIFQMKKRLYTFIFYKLMGWKLTNTIPASLKKCIVIVIPHTSNIDFFIALLVRGIMDIQINFVGKKELFVFPFGYYFRAVGGAPLDRTGGKNNVDATAEVFQKHETFRLSLSPEGTRKKVTELRTGFYYIALKAKVPIVPVAFDFGKKEVKIGEPFTVTGNYEEDMKQ
;
A
#
# COMPACT_ATOMS: atom_id res chain seq x y z
N LEU A 1 15.72 -18.04 -20.24
CA LEU A 1 15.90 -16.62 -19.84
C LEU A 1 16.08 -16.62 -18.33
N ASN A 2 17.21 -16.06 -17.84
CA ASN A 2 17.52 -16.08 -16.40
C ASN A 2 16.50 -15.18 -15.68
N LEU A 3 15.85 -15.68 -14.61
CA LEU A 3 14.86 -14.97 -13.82
C LEU A 3 15.34 -13.57 -13.38
N GLN A 4 16.60 -13.42 -13.04
CA GLN A 4 17.21 -12.12 -12.71
C GLN A 4 17.17 -11.12 -13.87
N LYS A 5 17.40 -11.58 -15.11
CA LYS A 5 17.32 -10.70 -16.30
C LYS A 5 15.89 -10.23 -16.55
N ILE A 6 14.91 -11.11 -16.44
CA ILE A 6 13.49 -10.74 -16.57
C ILE A 6 13.11 -9.70 -15.52
N PHE A 7 13.57 -9.90 -14.32
CA PHE A 7 13.30 -9.04 -13.19
C PHE A 7 13.89 -7.63 -13.38
N GLN A 8 15.15 -7.56 -13.79
CA GLN A 8 15.80 -6.29 -14.12
C GLN A 8 15.16 -5.58 -15.31
N MET A 9 14.71 -6.32 -16.31
CA MET A 9 13.98 -5.75 -17.45
C MET A 9 12.66 -5.11 -17.01
N LYS A 10 11.88 -5.77 -16.15
CA LYS A 10 10.64 -5.21 -15.59
C LYS A 10 10.89 -3.94 -14.80
N LYS A 11 11.90 -3.93 -13.93
CA LYS A 11 12.27 -2.74 -13.15
C LYS A 11 12.66 -1.58 -14.06
N ARG A 12 13.47 -1.81 -15.09
CA ARG A 12 13.84 -0.78 -16.09
C ARG A 12 12.61 -0.23 -16.81
N LEU A 13 11.69 -1.10 -17.20
CA LEU A 13 10.44 -0.70 -17.86
C LEU A 13 9.58 0.18 -16.94
N TYR A 14 9.38 -0.22 -15.69
CA TYR A 14 8.63 0.58 -14.71
C TYR A 14 9.29 1.93 -14.45
N THR A 15 10.63 1.95 -14.32
CA THR A 15 11.41 3.18 -14.16
C THR A 15 11.23 4.11 -15.36
N PHE A 16 11.32 3.57 -16.59
CA PHE A 16 11.13 4.35 -17.81
C PHE A 16 9.71 4.94 -17.90
N ILE A 17 8.68 4.12 -17.68
CA ILE A 17 7.28 4.57 -17.72
C ILE A 17 7.06 5.65 -16.66
N PHE A 18 7.47 5.43 -15.44
CA PHE A 18 7.22 6.34 -14.31
C PHE A 18 7.93 7.68 -14.48
N TYR A 19 9.25 7.66 -14.69
CA TYR A 19 10.04 8.89 -14.73
C TYR A 19 10.02 9.58 -16.10
N LYS A 20 10.12 8.81 -17.19
CA LYS A 20 10.29 9.39 -18.53
C LYS A 20 8.97 9.62 -19.26
N LEU A 21 8.07 8.62 -19.29
CA LEU A 21 6.82 8.71 -20.01
C LEU A 21 5.77 9.52 -19.26
N MET A 22 5.60 9.25 -17.95
CA MET A 22 4.61 9.94 -17.12
C MET A 22 5.13 11.21 -16.47
N GLY A 23 6.45 11.36 -16.34
CA GLY A 23 7.12 12.53 -15.73
C GLY A 23 6.90 12.63 -14.22
N TRP A 24 6.65 11.50 -13.56
CA TRP A 24 6.49 11.45 -12.11
C TRP A 24 7.84 11.42 -11.39
N LYS A 25 7.82 11.78 -10.11
CA LYS A 25 8.98 11.75 -9.20
C LYS A 25 8.66 10.91 -7.98
N LEU A 26 9.68 10.29 -7.41
CA LEU A 26 9.60 9.54 -6.15
C LEU A 26 10.53 10.21 -5.15
N THR A 27 9.99 10.69 -4.02
CA THR A 27 10.77 11.47 -3.05
C THR A 27 11.61 10.58 -2.14
N ASN A 28 11.08 9.43 -1.74
CA ASN A 28 11.75 8.50 -0.84
C ASN A 28 11.37 7.06 -1.21
N THR A 29 11.91 6.07 -0.51
CA THR A 29 11.63 4.64 -0.75
C THR A 29 11.35 3.93 0.56
N ILE A 30 10.55 2.86 0.50
CA ILE A 30 10.40 1.94 1.62
C ILE A 30 11.62 1.02 1.63
N PRO A 31 12.43 0.99 2.70
CA PRO A 31 13.60 0.12 2.76
C PRO A 31 13.22 -1.36 2.60
N ALA A 32 13.97 -2.11 1.80
CA ALA A 32 13.73 -3.55 1.62
C ALA A 32 13.87 -4.32 2.94
N SER A 33 14.70 -3.81 3.86
CA SER A 33 14.88 -4.33 5.22
C SER A 33 13.62 -4.22 6.08
N LEU A 34 12.72 -3.27 5.78
CA LEU A 34 11.43 -3.15 6.45
C LEU A 34 10.47 -4.22 5.92
N LYS A 35 10.59 -5.42 6.50
CA LYS A 35 9.86 -6.61 6.04
C LYS A 35 8.36 -6.54 6.31
N LYS A 36 7.93 -5.86 7.38
CA LYS A 36 6.53 -5.74 7.81
C LYS A 36 6.18 -4.29 8.06
N CYS A 37 5.12 -3.80 7.42
CA CYS A 37 4.57 -2.47 7.68
C CYS A 37 3.14 -2.33 7.13
N ILE A 38 2.43 -1.33 7.60
CA ILE A 38 1.21 -0.85 6.97
C ILE A 38 1.56 0.39 6.16
N VAL A 39 1.23 0.39 4.88
CA VAL A 39 1.36 1.54 3.99
C VAL A 39 0.01 2.23 3.90
N ILE A 40 -0.09 3.45 4.41
CA ILE A 40 -1.32 4.23 4.29
C ILE A 40 -1.21 5.21 3.12
N VAL A 41 -2.22 5.21 2.26
CA VAL A 41 -2.28 6.11 1.09
C VAL A 41 -3.33 7.18 1.34
N ILE A 42 -2.88 8.44 1.44
CA ILE A 42 -3.72 9.62 1.72
C ILE A 42 -3.19 10.82 0.91
N PRO A 43 -4.03 11.52 0.14
CA PRO A 43 -5.40 11.18 -0.24
C PRO A 43 -5.43 10.07 -1.31
N HIS A 44 -6.53 9.30 -1.34
CA HIS A 44 -6.81 8.32 -2.38
C HIS A 44 -7.97 8.83 -3.26
N THR A 45 -7.63 9.45 -4.37
CA THR A 45 -8.59 10.22 -5.18
C THR A 45 -8.95 9.58 -6.52
N SER A 46 -8.13 8.68 -7.03
CA SER A 46 -8.25 8.16 -8.39
C SER A 46 -7.97 6.66 -8.50
N ASN A 47 -8.51 6.03 -9.55
CA ASN A 47 -8.08 4.69 -9.98
C ASN A 47 -6.63 4.67 -10.47
N ILE A 48 -6.13 5.83 -10.93
CA ILE A 48 -4.75 5.99 -11.43
C ILE A 48 -3.75 5.77 -10.30
N ASP A 49 -4.11 6.10 -9.05
CA ASP A 49 -3.29 5.88 -7.86
C ASP A 49 -2.81 4.43 -7.77
N PHE A 50 -3.70 3.48 -8.11
CA PHE A 50 -3.37 2.06 -8.12
C PHE A 50 -2.27 1.71 -9.14
N PHE A 51 -2.37 2.23 -10.36
CA PHE A 51 -1.36 1.99 -11.40
C PHE A 51 -0.02 2.63 -11.05
N ILE A 52 -0.06 3.86 -10.52
CA ILE A 52 1.16 4.54 -10.03
C ILE A 52 1.80 3.74 -8.90
N ALA A 53 1.01 3.25 -7.94
CA ALA A 53 1.50 2.40 -6.85
C ALA A 53 2.14 1.11 -7.35
N LEU A 54 1.59 0.47 -8.39
CA LEU A 54 2.19 -0.72 -9.01
C LEU A 54 3.55 -0.41 -9.65
N LEU A 55 3.68 0.74 -10.35
CA LEU A 55 4.96 1.16 -10.92
C LEU A 55 5.99 1.43 -9.81
N VAL A 56 5.62 2.20 -8.79
CA VAL A 56 6.50 2.53 -7.65
C VAL A 56 6.94 1.27 -6.92
N ARG A 57 6.03 0.34 -6.65
CA ARG A 57 6.35 -0.96 -6.06
C ARG A 57 7.37 -1.73 -6.90
N GLY A 58 7.19 -1.74 -8.23
CA GLY A 58 8.12 -2.40 -9.16
C GLY A 58 9.48 -1.71 -9.23
N ILE A 59 9.53 -0.38 -9.09
CA ILE A 59 10.78 0.38 -9.02
C ILE A 59 11.54 0.07 -7.73
N MET A 60 10.83 0.06 -6.58
CA MET A 60 11.42 -0.26 -5.27
C MET A 60 11.79 -1.73 -5.11
N ASP A 61 11.25 -2.58 -5.96
CA ASP A 61 11.49 -4.01 -5.93
C ASP A 61 11.04 -4.66 -4.61
N ILE A 62 9.89 -4.25 -4.13
CA ILE A 62 9.27 -4.80 -2.92
C ILE A 62 7.86 -5.27 -3.21
N GLN A 63 7.42 -6.28 -2.48
CA GLN A 63 6.03 -6.70 -2.53
C GLN A 63 5.21 -5.91 -1.52
N ILE A 64 4.13 -5.29 -1.99
CA ILE A 64 3.10 -4.66 -1.17
C ILE A 64 1.77 -5.28 -1.55
N ASN A 65 1.08 -5.83 -0.58
CA ASN A 65 -0.27 -6.39 -0.74
C ASN A 65 -1.31 -5.28 -0.54
N PHE A 66 -2.50 -5.48 -1.05
CA PHE A 66 -3.60 -4.54 -0.87
C PHE A 66 -4.93 -5.27 -0.73
N VAL A 67 -5.90 -4.60 -0.14
CA VAL A 67 -7.29 -5.09 -0.10
C VAL A 67 -8.17 -4.20 -0.97
N GLY A 68 -9.09 -4.83 -1.67
CA GLY A 68 -9.99 -4.14 -2.58
C GLY A 68 -11.42 -4.63 -2.45
N LYS A 69 -12.35 -3.95 -3.12
CA LYS A 69 -13.75 -4.38 -3.17
C LYS A 69 -13.85 -5.79 -3.77
N LYS A 70 -14.73 -6.62 -3.22
CA LYS A 70 -14.93 -8.01 -3.65
C LYS A 70 -15.22 -8.13 -5.15
N GLU A 71 -15.92 -7.15 -5.72
CA GLU A 71 -16.29 -7.08 -7.12
C GLU A 71 -15.07 -6.97 -8.07
N LEU A 72 -13.92 -6.49 -7.60
CA LEU A 72 -12.69 -6.45 -8.37
C LEU A 72 -12.06 -7.83 -8.57
N PHE A 73 -12.44 -8.80 -7.73
CA PHE A 73 -11.85 -10.14 -7.72
C PHE A 73 -12.67 -11.20 -8.47
N VAL A 74 -13.62 -10.77 -9.31
CA VAL A 74 -14.37 -11.64 -10.21
C VAL A 74 -13.65 -11.81 -11.55
N PHE A 75 -13.98 -12.88 -12.29
CA PHE A 75 -13.46 -13.17 -13.62
C PHE A 75 -13.81 -12.02 -14.61
N PRO A 76 -12.88 -11.63 -15.52
CA PRO A 76 -11.51 -12.12 -15.69
C PRO A 76 -10.47 -11.40 -14.81
N PHE A 77 -10.78 -10.21 -14.28
CA PHE A 77 -9.83 -9.32 -13.61
C PHE A 77 -9.33 -9.85 -12.25
N GLY A 78 -10.09 -10.73 -11.62
CA GLY A 78 -9.76 -11.27 -10.31
C GLY A 78 -8.41 -12.00 -10.27
N TYR A 79 -8.02 -12.67 -11.35
CA TYR A 79 -6.71 -13.32 -11.46
C TYR A 79 -5.58 -12.30 -11.44
N TYR A 80 -5.72 -11.22 -12.20
CA TYR A 80 -4.72 -10.14 -12.23
C TYR A 80 -4.56 -9.50 -10.84
N PHE A 81 -5.67 -9.10 -10.20
CA PHE A 81 -5.59 -8.45 -8.89
C PHE A 81 -4.98 -9.37 -7.83
N ARG A 82 -5.29 -10.67 -7.83
CA ARG A 82 -4.64 -11.62 -6.92
C ARG A 82 -3.15 -11.79 -7.23
N ALA A 83 -2.79 -11.90 -8.50
CA ALA A 83 -1.39 -12.05 -8.93
C ALA A 83 -0.52 -10.85 -8.52
N VAL A 84 -1.10 -9.63 -8.48
CA VAL A 84 -0.40 -8.44 -8.01
C VAL A 84 -0.54 -8.20 -6.50
N GLY A 85 -0.95 -9.19 -5.72
CA GLY A 85 -0.98 -9.14 -4.26
C GLY A 85 -2.26 -8.59 -3.65
N GLY A 86 -3.34 -8.54 -4.42
CA GLY A 86 -4.65 -8.12 -3.94
C GLY A 86 -5.43 -9.23 -3.26
N ALA A 87 -6.22 -8.86 -2.25
CA ALA A 87 -7.21 -9.71 -1.61
C ALA A 87 -8.57 -9.00 -1.50
N PRO A 88 -9.69 -9.74 -1.63
CA PRO A 88 -11.00 -9.14 -1.44
C PRO A 88 -11.19 -8.74 0.02
N LEU A 89 -11.68 -7.52 0.24
CA LEU A 89 -12.03 -7.02 1.56
C LEU A 89 -13.44 -7.46 1.91
N ASP A 90 -13.58 -8.24 2.97
CA ASP A 90 -14.86 -8.46 3.61
C ASP A 90 -15.16 -7.30 4.56
N ARG A 91 -16.21 -6.54 4.24
CA ARG A 91 -16.63 -5.37 5.03
C ARG A 91 -17.62 -5.69 6.13
N THR A 92 -18.09 -6.94 6.19
CA THR A 92 -19.11 -7.36 7.15
C THR A 92 -18.54 -7.78 8.51
N GLY A 93 -17.21 -8.00 8.58
CA GLY A 93 -16.53 -8.61 9.72
C GLY A 93 -16.18 -7.69 10.91
N GLY A 94 -16.42 -6.38 10.85
CA GLY A 94 -16.20 -5.46 11.99
C GLY A 94 -14.83 -5.63 12.70
N LYS A 95 -14.85 -5.81 14.03
CA LYS A 95 -13.66 -6.03 14.87
C LYS A 95 -12.83 -7.26 14.45
N ASN A 96 -13.47 -8.28 13.88
CA ASN A 96 -12.80 -9.50 13.42
C ASN A 96 -11.79 -9.22 12.30
N ASN A 97 -11.99 -8.15 11.50
CA ASN A 97 -11.06 -7.81 10.41
C ASN A 97 -9.71 -7.29 10.91
N VAL A 98 -9.68 -6.55 12.02
CA VAL A 98 -8.43 -6.07 12.64
C VAL A 98 -7.62 -7.27 13.12
N ASP A 99 -8.26 -8.19 13.83
CA ASP A 99 -7.65 -9.36 14.41
C ASP A 99 -7.14 -10.31 13.33
N ALA A 100 -7.98 -10.64 12.37
CA ALA A 100 -7.61 -11.49 11.24
C ALA A 100 -6.44 -10.91 10.42
N THR A 101 -6.43 -9.58 10.21
CA THR A 101 -5.32 -8.93 9.49
C THR A 101 -4.03 -8.94 10.31
N ALA A 102 -4.11 -8.69 11.63
CA ALA A 102 -2.94 -8.76 12.49
C ALA A 102 -2.34 -10.18 12.54
N GLU A 103 -3.17 -11.22 12.52
CA GLU A 103 -2.70 -12.61 12.41
C GLU A 103 -1.94 -12.89 11.10
N VAL A 104 -2.36 -12.28 9.97
CA VAL A 104 -1.64 -12.42 8.71
C VAL A 104 -0.20 -11.90 8.85
N PHE A 105 -0.01 -10.76 9.53
CA PHE A 105 1.34 -10.25 9.82
C PHE A 105 2.18 -11.22 10.65
N GLN A 106 1.57 -11.97 11.57
CA GLN A 106 2.28 -12.96 12.38
C GLN A 106 2.71 -14.19 11.57
N LYS A 107 1.85 -14.63 10.64
CA LYS A 107 2.07 -15.85 9.83
C LYS A 107 3.13 -15.68 8.73
N HIS A 108 3.46 -14.46 8.34
CA HIS A 108 4.40 -14.19 7.25
C HIS A 108 5.67 -13.51 7.78
N GLU A 109 6.83 -13.91 7.29
CA GLU A 109 8.09 -13.23 7.60
C GLU A 109 8.16 -11.84 6.96
N THR A 110 7.65 -11.73 5.74
CA THR A 110 7.57 -10.47 4.99
C THR A 110 6.12 -10.23 4.59
N PHE A 111 5.54 -9.13 5.06
CA PHE A 111 4.17 -8.74 4.70
C PHE A 111 4.01 -7.22 4.83
N ARG A 112 3.75 -6.55 3.71
CA ARG A 112 3.46 -5.12 3.65
C ARG A 112 2.06 -4.95 3.12
N LEU A 113 1.21 -4.27 3.87
CA LEU A 113 -0.21 -4.10 3.53
C LEU A 113 -0.51 -2.64 3.24
N SER A 114 -0.97 -2.35 2.03
CA SER A 114 -1.45 -1.02 1.65
C SER A 114 -2.94 -0.88 1.93
N LEU A 115 -3.29 0.22 2.60
CA LEU A 115 -4.67 0.59 2.95
C LEU A 115 -4.92 2.06 2.62
N SER A 116 -6.15 2.38 2.21
CA SER A 116 -6.63 3.76 2.18
C SER A 116 -7.55 4.01 3.37
N PRO A 117 -7.12 4.81 4.36
CA PRO A 117 -7.91 5.10 5.56
C PRO A 117 -9.22 5.83 5.27
N GLU A 118 -9.29 6.52 4.14
CA GLU A 118 -10.53 7.21 3.70
C GLU A 118 -11.64 6.21 3.36
N GLY A 119 -11.28 4.99 2.92
CA GLY A 119 -12.24 3.95 2.53
C GLY A 119 -13.15 4.33 1.35
N THR A 120 -12.92 5.47 0.74
CA THR A 120 -13.64 6.06 -0.39
C THR A 120 -12.70 6.97 -1.16
N ARG A 121 -13.09 7.39 -2.38
CA ARG A 121 -12.39 8.41 -3.19
C ARG A 121 -13.01 9.80 -3.03
N LYS A 122 -14.10 9.92 -2.28
CA LYS A 122 -14.68 11.21 -1.94
C LYS A 122 -13.91 11.80 -0.75
N LYS A 123 -13.79 13.13 -0.71
CA LYS A 123 -13.20 13.83 0.44
C LYS A 123 -13.96 13.45 1.71
N VAL A 124 -13.24 13.01 2.70
CA VAL A 124 -13.78 12.66 4.03
C VAL A 124 -13.23 13.62 5.07
N THR A 125 -13.99 13.83 6.13
CA THR A 125 -13.59 14.65 7.29
C THR A 125 -12.85 13.82 8.33
N GLU A 126 -13.09 12.50 8.36
CA GLU A 126 -12.50 11.58 9.32
C GLU A 126 -11.94 10.34 8.63
N LEU A 127 -10.80 9.88 9.11
CA LEU A 127 -10.16 8.66 8.65
C LEU A 127 -10.69 7.46 9.43
N ARG A 128 -10.82 6.32 8.76
CA ARG A 128 -11.11 5.05 9.42
C ARG A 128 -9.89 4.59 10.19
N THR A 129 -10.04 4.30 11.45
CA THR A 129 -8.94 3.97 12.36
C THR A 129 -8.45 2.52 12.29
N GLY A 130 -9.06 1.68 11.43
CA GLY A 130 -8.72 0.25 11.33
C GLY A 130 -7.23 -0.02 11.07
N PHE A 131 -6.59 0.77 10.22
CA PHE A 131 -5.14 0.64 9.93
C PHE A 131 -4.29 0.81 11.20
N TYR A 132 -4.67 1.76 12.06
CA TYR A 132 -3.97 2.06 13.30
C TYR A 132 -4.02 0.88 14.28
N TYR A 133 -5.21 0.33 14.50
CA TYR A 133 -5.39 -0.81 15.40
C TYR A 133 -4.75 -2.10 14.86
N ILE A 134 -4.69 -2.27 13.52
CA ILE A 134 -3.92 -3.36 12.92
C ILE A 134 -2.43 -3.19 13.21
N ALA A 135 -1.89 -1.96 13.00
CA ALA A 135 -0.49 -1.65 13.27
C ALA A 135 -0.12 -1.91 14.73
N LEU A 136 -0.95 -1.41 15.65
CA LEU A 136 -0.79 -1.58 17.09
C LEU A 136 -0.77 -3.07 17.50
N LYS A 137 -1.74 -3.84 17.01
CA LYS A 137 -1.88 -5.25 17.34
C LYS A 137 -0.81 -6.12 16.71
N ALA A 138 -0.45 -5.85 15.45
CA ALA A 138 0.61 -6.56 14.75
C ALA A 138 2.02 -6.11 15.16
N LYS A 139 2.16 -5.00 15.91
CA LYS A 139 3.42 -4.37 16.32
C LYS A 139 4.31 -4.04 15.10
N VAL A 140 3.71 -3.43 14.08
CA VAL A 140 4.38 -3.04 12.84
C VAL A 140 4.28 -1.53 12.64
N PRO A 141 5.29 -0.89 12.01
CA PRO A 141 5.24 0.53 11.72
C PRO A 141 4.24 0.85 10.61
N ILE A 142 3.82 2.11 10.57
CA ILE A 142 3.03 2.71 9.51
C ILE A 142 3.95 3.55 8.64
N VAL A 143 3.77 3.46 7.32
CA VAL A 143 4.47 4.26 6.30
C VAL A 143 3.42 5.11 5.58
N PRO A 144 3.42 6.43 5.74
CA PRO A 144 2.52 7.29 5.01
C PRO A 144 3.00 7.49 3.57
N VAL A 145 2.05 7.45 2.62
CA VAL A 145 2.31 7.69 1.19
C VAL A 145 1.26 8.65 0.67
N ALA A 146 1.71 9.66 -0.06
CA ALA A 146 0.84 10.64 -0.72
C ALA A 146 1.13 10.74 -2.21
N PHE A 147 0.07 10.89 -3.02
CA PHE A 147 0.15 11.16 -4.44
C PHE A 147 -0.17 12.62 -4.72
N ASP A 148 0.83 13.39 -5.12
CA ASP A 148 0.69 14.79 -5.53
C ASP A 148 0.57 14.85 -7.06
N PHE A 149 -0.66 14.88 -7.57
CA PHE A 149 -0.92 14.93 -9.01
C PHE A 149 -0.48 16.25 -9.64
N GLY A 150 -0.55 17.35 -8.90
CA GLY A 150 -0.13 18.67 -9.38
C GLY A 150 1.37 18.72 -9.66
N LYS A 151 2.16 18.15 -8.76
CA LYS A 151 3.62 18.07 -8.90
C LYS A 151 4.09 16.79 -9.58
N LYS A 152 3.19 15.86 -9.87
CA LYS A 152 3.49 14.50 -10.35
C LYS A 152 4.52 13.82 -9.44
N GLU A 153 4.23 13.75 -8.15
CA GLU A 153 5.16 13.27 -7.14
C GLU A 153 4.51 12.24 -6.24
N VAL A 154 5.20 11.13 -5.99
CA VAL A 154 4.86 10.18 -4.93
C VAL A 154 5.78 10.46 -3.75
N LYS A 155 5.17 10.87 -2.64
CA LYS A 155 5.85 11.15 -1.38
C LYS A 155 5.70 9.96 -0.47
N ILE A 156 6.82 9.38 -0.05
CA ILE A 156 6.87 8.33 0.95
C ILE A 156 7.48 8.94 2.21
N GLY A 157 6.70 8.96 3.28
CA GLY A 157 7.16 9.46 4.58
C GLY A 157 7.98 8.44 5.34
N GLU A 158 8.56 8.87 6.45
CA GLU A 158 9.32 7.99 7.33
C GLU A 158 8.38 7.00 8.06
N PRO A 159 8.82 5.75 8.25
CA PRO A 159 8.07 4.79 9.05
C PRO A 159 7.97 5.25 10.50
N PHE A 160 6.78 5.20 11.08
CA PHE A 160 6.57 5.49 12.48
C PHE A 160 5.83 4.35 13.20
N THR A 161 6.11 4.18 14.48
CA THR A 161 5.51 3.15 15.32
C THR A 161 4.42 3.77 16.18
N VAL A 162 3.26 3.12 16.22
CA VAL A 162 2.12 3.57 17.03
C VAL A 162 2.30 3.19 18.50
N THR A 163 1.93 4.11 19.40
CA THR A 163 2.09 3.97 20.86
C THR A 163 0.81 3.50 21.56
N GLY A 164 -0.34 3.67 20.93
CA GLY A 164 -1.68 3.45 21.51
C GLY A 164 -2.45 4.73 21.74
N ASN A 165 -1.79 5.89 21.68
CA ASN A 165 -2.44 7.20 21.73
C ASN A 165 -2.66 7.71 20.29
N TYR A 166 -3.85 7.43 19.75
CA TYR A 166 -4.18 7.75 18.37
C TYR A 166 -3.99 9.25 18.02
N GLU A 167 -4.41 10.15 18.93
CA GLU A 167 -4.34 11.59 18.66
C GLU A 167 -2.91 12.12 18.60
N GLU A 168 -2.02 11.58 19.41
CA GLU A 168 -0.61 11.95 19.40
C GLU A 168 0.14 11.32 18.23
N ASP A 169 -0.09 10.04 17.99
CA ASP A 169 0.57 9.30 16.91
C ASP A 169 0.22 9.85 15.52
N MET A 170 -0.99 10.41 15.34
CA MET A 170 -1.43 10.95 14.05
C MET A 170 -1.04 12.42 13.82
N LYS A 171 -0.30 13.04 14.73
CA LYS A 171 0.29 14.37 14.55
C LYS A 171 1.68 14.33 13.88
N GLN A 172 2.27 13.14 13.76
CA GLN A 172 3.54 12.90 13.08
C GLN A 172 3.37 12.92 11.57
#